data_638d0d956a93a6824a48da02b40e844e
#
_entry.id   638d0d956a93a6824a48da02b40e844e
#
_cell.length_a   1.000
_cell.length_b   1.000
_cell.length_c   1.000
_cell.angle_alpha   90.00
_cell.angle_beta   90.00
_cell.angle_gamma   90.00
#
_symmetry.space_group_name_H-M   'P 1'
#
loop_
_entity.id
_entity.type
_entity.pdbx_description
1 polymer ?
#
loop_
_entity_poly.entity_id
_entity_poly.type
_entity_poly.pdbx_seq_one_letter_code
_entity_poly.pdbx_strand_id
1 'polypeptide(L)'
;MEPMTLQKPKIGAEEVRRAAQILKKYKQGKAHLESRIIDNEQFWKMRHWQQMEKNGQGGNPGDPQPASAWLVNCILSKHADAMDCYPEPTVLPREEGDRAEASKLTKILPVVLKQNQFKRTYSDAWWYKLKSGCAAYGVFWDAGKLGGLGDISVRRMDLLNLFWEPGVRDIQDSENFFSTELVSNAQLLRSYPQLEGKLGGGSFTVSRFLYDDTVDTSDKSLVVDWYYHTMDGGRKVLQYCKFVGETVLYATENDWQTPVEQREIGVDENGEPILEEVPVGLPMCRRGWYDHGKYPFVFDVLFPEEGTPCGYGYIDLCKSPQKQIDLMSQAILKNTLAAATPRFFIRADGAVNESEYADWTKPFVHTNGNLGSDSIAPIHTAGLDSVYVAILQSKIAEMKETAGNRDVANGGTASGVTAATAIAALQEAGGKLSRNMIDDGYEAFSDVVTLCIELIRQFYGLPRQFRLLGGEFASYDNAGLQPVAMSDGVETSYRVPVFDLEISAQQENPYKTMEYNQLALQLFQMGFFREDMAPQALRCLELMDFKNKDLVMAMIRNGQTQQMEIQQLRQRLMQAAAVVDQVKGTHLAQQLAQEYAAAQKNAKGSAWQAGKLSSVERTRRSTREAVRPR
;
A
#
# COMPACT_ATOMS: atom_id res chain seq x y z
N MET A 1 50.19 16.54 15.69
CA MET A 1 48.93 17.11 15.22
C MET A 1 49.25 18.00 14.03
N GLU A 2 49.13 17.47 12.82
CA GLU A 2 49.18 18.31 11.62
C GLU A 2 47.93 19.19 11.61
N PRO A 3 48.04 20.49 11.22
CA PRO A 3 46.89 21.37 11.15
C PRO A 3 45.92 20.79 10.10
N MET A 4 44.67 20.45 10.51
CA MET A 4 43.58 20.14 9.62
C MET A 4 43.49 21.29 8.56
N THR A 5 44.02 21.01 7.40
CA THR A 5 43.77 21.85 6.23
C THR A 5 42.26 21.88 6.05
N LEU A 6 41.64 23.05 6.25
CA LEU A 6 40.22 23.32 5.94
C LEU A 6 40.00 22.97 4.45
N GLN A 7 39.61 21.75 4.19
CA GLN A 7 39.24 21.32 2.83
C GLN A 7 38.04 22.17 2.42
N LYS A 8 38.15 22.84 1.26
CA LYS A 8 37.04 23.62 0.71
C LYS A 8 35.84 22.66 0.54
N PRO A 9 34.63 23.11 0.92
CA PRO A 9 33.44 22.32 0.69
C PRO A 9 33.35 21.96 -0.80
N LYS A 10 33.13 20.68 -1.10
CA LYS A 10 33.03 20.16 -2.48
C LYS A 10 31.74 20.63 -3.15
N ILE A 11 30.65 20.69 -2.36
CA ILE A 11 29.37 21.25 -2.80
C ILE A 11 29.20 22.64 -2.21
N GLY A 12 29.15 23.63 -3.09
CA GLY A 12 28.95 25.05 -2.76
C GLY A 12 27.81 25.68 -3.57
N ALA A 13 27.75 27.01 -3.57
CA ALA A 13 26.72 27.78 -4.29
C ALA A 13 26.75 27.56 -5.82
N GLU A 14 27.91 27.28 -6.42
CA GLU A 14 28.04 27.02 -7.86
C GLU A 14 27.39 25.70 -8.25
N GLU A 15 27.67 24.64 -7.49
CA GLU A 15 27.10 23.30 -7.72
C GLU A 15 25.59 23.34 -7.54
N VAL A 16 25.09 24.02 -6.51
CA VAL A 16 23.65 24.21 -6.29
C VAL A 16 22.99 24.98 -7.43
N ARG A 17 23.64 26.03 -7.99
CA ARG A 17 23.12 26.74 -9.18
C ARG A 17 23.02 25.80 -10.38
N ARG A 18 24.00 24.92 -10.61
CA ARG A 18 23.96 23.91 -11.68
C ARG A 18 22.82 22.92 -11.43
N ALA A 19 22.67 22.42 -10.20
CA ALA A 19 21.56 21.54 -9.80
C ALA A 19 20.19 22.20 -10.01
N ALA A 20 20.04 23.48 -9.66
CA ALA A 20 18.82 24.25 -9.90
C ALA A 20 18.49 24.40 -11.41
N GLN A 21 19.51 24.56 -12.28
CA GLN A 21 19.31 24.56 -13.72
C GLN A 21 18.85 23.20 -14.25
N ILE A 22 19.42 22.10 -13.76
CA ILE A 22 19.00 20.72 -14.08
C ILE A 22 17.55 20.52 -13.63
N LEU A 23 17.22 20.88 -12.39
CA LEU A 23 15.86 20.81 -11.86
C LEU A 23 14.86 21.56 -12.75
N LYS A 24 15.24 22.76 -13.25
CA LYS A 24 14.39 23.53 -14.16
C LYS A 24 14.15 22.80 -15.48
N LYS A 25 15.17 22.14 -16.05
CA LYS A 25 15.04 21.31 -17.25
C LYS A 25 14.12 20.11 -17.00
N TYR A 26 14.28 19.41 -15.87
CA TYR A 26 13.46 18.27 -15.50
C TYR A 26 11.99 18.66 -15.31
N LYS A 27 11.74 19.82 -14.69
CA LYS A 27 10.40 20.37 -14.59
C LYS A 27 9.78 20.66 -15.96
N GLN A 28 10.54 21.24 -16.89
CA GLN A 28 10.04 21.50 -18.25
C GLN A 28 9.68 20.19 -18.97
N GLY A 29 10.51 19.16 -18.85
CA GLY A 29 10.23 17.85 -19.41
C GLY A 29 8.99 17.18 -18.82
N LYS A 30 8.63 17.50 -17.58
CA LYS A 30 7.48 16.93 -16.86
C LYS A 30 6.18 17.74 -17.01
N ALA A 31 6.18 18.88 -17.69
CA ALA A 31 5.05 19.83 -17.71
C ALA A 31 3.72 19.19 -18.17
N HIS A 32 3.75 18.30 -19.16
CA HIS A 32 2.55 17.60 -19.64
C HIS A 32 1.98 16.64 -18.60
N LEU A 33 2.85 15.88 -17.91
CA LEU A 33 2.46 15.00 -16.82
C LEU A 33 1.82 15.77 -15.67
N GLU A 34 2.42 16.89 -15.27
CA GLU A 34 1.89 17.77 -14.21
C GLU A 34 0.49 18.29 -14.56
N SER A 35 0.30 18.79 -15.80
CA SER A 35 -1.02 19.23 -16.27
C SER A 35 -2.04 18.10 -16.25
N ARG A 36 -1.67 16.89 -16.73
CA ARG A 36 -2.53 15.72 -16.74
C ARG A 36 -2.97 15.32 -15.32
N ILE A 37 -2.04 15.30 -14.36
CA ILE A 37 -2.33 14.96 -12.95
C ILE A 37 -3.32 15.96 -12.36
N ILE A 38 -3.12 17.26 -12.58
CA ILE A 38 -3.99 18.33 -12.06
C ILE A 38 -5.39 18.23 -12.68
N ASP A 39 -5.47 18.03 -14.00
CA ASP A 39 -6.75 17.88 -14.70
C ASP A 39 -7.50 16.63 -14.23
N ASN A 40 -6.80 15.52 -14.02
CA ASN A 40 -7.41 14.29 -13.50
C ASN A 40 -7.98 14.50 -12.09
N GLU A 41 -7.31 15.24 -11.23
CA GLU A 41 -7.84 15.56 -9.91
C GLU A 41 -9.11 16.42 -9.98
N GLN A 42 -9.22 17.35 -10.96
CA GLN A 42 -10.45 18.11 -11.17
C GLN A 42 -11.62 17.20 -11.64
N PHE A 43 -11.33 16.22 -12.51
CA PHE A 43 -12.32 15.22 -12.91
C PHE A 43 -12.76 14.37 -11.72
N TRP A 44 -11.86 13.96 -10.86
CA TRP A 44 -12.16 13.26 -9.62
C TRP A 44 -13.10 14.06 -8.70
N LYS A 45 -12.89 15.39 -8.63
CA LYS A 45 -13.73 16.33 -7.86
C LYS A 45 -15.05 16.69 -8.55
N MET A 46 -15.44 15.98 -9.59
CA MET A 46 -16.68 16.23 -10.37
C MET A 46 -16.73 17.62 -11.03
N ARG A 47 -15.60 18.27 -11.25
CA ARG A 47 -15.51 19.58 -11.90
C ARG A 47 -15.35 19.44 -13.42
N HIS A 48 -16.14 18.55 -14.03
CA HIS A 48 -16.05 18.18 -15.44
C HIS A 48 -16.31 19.39 -16.34
N TRP A 49 -17.32 20.18 -16.03
CA TRP A 49 -17.73 21.33 -16.83
C TRP A 49 -16.67 22.44 -16.85
N GLN A 50 -16.01 22.71 -15.74
CA GLN A 50 -14.91 23.67 -15.70
C GLN A 50 -13.76 23.27 -16.65
N GLN A 51 -13.49 21.97 -16.79
CA GLN A 51 -12.50 21.46 -17.73
C GLN A 51 -12.98 21.50 -19.18
N MET A 52 -14.27 21.23 -19.42
CA MET A 52 -14.88 21.33 -20.75
C MET A 52 -14.96 22.77 -21.24
N GLU A 53 -15.27 23.71 -20.37
CA GLU A 53 -15.28 25.16 -20.67
C GLU A 53 -13.92 25.68 -21.09
N LYS A 54 -12.84 25.31 -20.38
CA LYS A 54 -11.47 25.64 -20.77
C LYS A 54 -11.13 25.16 -22.19
N ASN A 55 -11.72 24.07 -22.63
CA ASN A 55 -11.50 23.47 -23.94
C ASN A 55 -12.54 23.93 -24.98
N GLY A 56 -13.39 24.93 -24.66
CA GLY A 56 -14.44 25.43 -25.57
C GLY A 56 -15.62 24.48 -25.78
N GLN A 57 -15.80 23.48 -24.92
CA GLN A 57 -16.87 22.47 -25.00
C GLN A 57 -17.99 22.67 -23.97
N GLY A 58 -17.96 23.75 -23.20
CA GLY A 58 -18.85 24.00 -22.05
C GLY A 58 -20.32 24.34 -22.38
N GLY A 59 -20.67 24.57 -23.64
CA GLY A 59 -21.98 25.06 -24.04
C GLY A 59 -22.11 26.59 -23.86
N ASN A 60 -23.36 27.08 -23.87
CA ASN A 60 -23.65 28.51 -23.68
C ASN A 60 -23.78 28.86 -22.18
N PRO A 61 -23.49 30.11 -21.79
CA PRO A 61 -23.78 30.57 -20.43
C PRO A 61 -25.27 30.38 -20.09
N GLY A 62 -25.54 29.69 -18.97
CA GLY A 62 -26.90 29.38 -18.51
C GLY A 62 -27.43 28.01 -18.94
N ASP A 63 -26.70 27.26 -19.74
CA ASP A 63 -27.03 25.86 -20.01
C ASP A 63 -26.89 25.01 -18.73
N PRO A 64 -27.76 23.99 -18.53
CA PRO A 64 -27.65 23.08 -17.40
C PRO A 64 -26.33 22.30 -17.49
N GLN A 65 -25.66 22.09 -16.36
CA GLN A 65 -24.37 21.41 -16.26
C GLN A 65 -24.48 20.12 -15.41
N PRO A 66 -25.18 19.08 -15.88
CA PRO A 66 -25.29 17.83 -15.16
C PRO A 66 -23.93 17.13 -15.12
N ALA A 67 -23.52 16.66 -13.96
CA ALA A 67 -22.32 15.84 -13.77
C ALA A 67 -22.72 14.52 -13.12
N SER A 68 -22.33 13.41 -13.73
CA SER A 68 -22.60 12.07 -13.20
C SER A 68 -21.34 11.39 -12.69
N ALA A 69 -21.45 10.64 -11.60
CA ALA A 69 -20.31 10.06 -10.88
C ALA A 69 -19.88 8.67 -11.39
N TRP A 70 -20.08 8.36 -12.66
CA TRP A 70 -19.75 7.04 -13.21
C TRP A 70 -18.24 6.73 -13.11
N LEU A 71 -17.42 7.70 -13.47
CA LEU A 71 -15.96 7.62 -13.33
C LEU A 71 -15.53 7.34 -11.88
N VAL A 72 -16.12 8.08 -10.94
CA VAL A 72 -15.82 7.94 -9.51
C VAL A 72 -16.18 6.54 -9.02
N ASN A 73 -17.36 6.03 -9.43
CA ASN A 73 -17.79 4.68 -9.06
C ASN A 73 -16.82 3.59 -9.56
N CYS A 74 -16.29 3.74 -10.78
CA CYS A 74 -15.31 2.81 -11.31
C CYS A 74 -14.02 2.78 -10.45
N ILE A 75 -13.53 3.95 -10.05
CA ILE A 75 -12.32 4.06 -9.23
C ILE A 75 -12.55 3.53 -7.81
N LEU A 76 -13.71 3.80 -7.21
CA LEU A 76 -14.09 3.28 -5.89
C LEU A 76 -14.06 1.75 -5.86
N SER A 77 -14.61 1.10 -6.88
CA SER A 77 -14.60 -0.36 -6.98
C SER A 77 -13.17 -0.91 -7.08
N LYS A 78 -12.31 -0.32 -7.93
CA LYS A 78 -10.91 -0.76 -8.06
C LYS A 78 -10.08 -0.54 -6.81
N HIS A 79 -10.32 0.55 -6.10
CA HIS A 79 -9.68 0.79 -4.82
C HIS A 79 -10.11 -0.25 -3.76
N ALA A 80 -11.39 -0.62 -3.72
CA ALA A 80 -11.87 -1.66 -2.83
C ALA A 80 -11.19 -3.02 -3.12
N ASP A 81 -11.13 -3.43 -4.41
CA ASP A 81 -10.43 -4.65 -4.84
C ASP A 81 -8.97 -4.68 -4.34
N ALA A 82 -8.27 -3.54 -4.45
CA ALA A 82 -6.88 -3.42 -4.00
C ALA A 82 -6.74 -3.50 -2.47
N MET A 83 -7.69 -2.94 -1.71
CA MET A 83 -7.67 -2.98 -0.24
C MET A 83 -8.01 -4.38 0.30
N ASP A 84 -8.82 -5.14 -0.42
CA ASP A 84 -9.12 -6.54 -0.08
C ASP A 84 -7.90 -7.47 -0.23
N CYS A 85 -6.92 -7.04 -1.04
CA CYS A 85 -5.68 -7.77 -1.32
C CYS A 85 -4.46 -7.04 -0.74
N TYR A 86 -4.51 -6.59 0.52
CA TYR A 86 -3.40 -5.92 1.18
C TYR A 86 -2.16 -6.83 1.26
N PRO A 87 -0.95 -6.36 0.88
CA PRO A 87 0.25 -7.20 0.81
C PRO A 87 0.85 -7.52 2.18
N GLU A 88 1.32 -8.74 2.35
CA GLU A 88 2.11 -9.20 3.48
C GLU A 88 3.46 -9.78 2.99
N PRO A 89 4.61 -9.28 3.48
CA PRO A 89 5.90 -9.73 3.00
C PRO A 89 6.37 -10.98 3.73
N THR A 90 6.89 -11.94 2.99
CA THR A 90 7.63 -13.11 3.48
C THR A 90 9.05 -13.06 2.94
N VAL A 91 10.03 -13.11 3.83
CA VAL A 91 11.46 -13.08 3.47
C VAL A 91 11.96 -14.50 3.31
N LEU A 92 12.53 -14.80 2.15
CA LEU A 92 13.08 -16.10 1.83
C LEU A 92 14.62 -16.02 1.80
N PRO A 93 15.32 -16.97 2.41
CA PRO A 93 16.78 -17.01 2.38
C PRO A 93 17.24 -17.55 1.02
N ARG A 94 18.28 -16.95 0.43
CA ARG A 94 18.96 -17.53 -0.75
C ARG A 94 19.91 -18.65 -0.37
N GLU A 95 20.45 -18.61 0.85
CA GLU A 95 21.35 -19.60 1.38
C GLU A 95 20.82 -20.17 2.69
N GLU A 96 21.13 -21.44 2.97
CA GLU A 96 20.61 -22.12 4.16
C GLU A 96 21.07 -21.46 5.47
N GLY A 97 22.27 -20.88 5.48
CA GLY A 97 22.81 -20.14 6.63
C GLY A 97 21.99 -18.91 7.03
N ASP A 98 21.25 -18.33 6.09
CA ASP A 98 20.47 -17.10 6.32
C ASP A 98 19.02 -17.37 6.72
N ARG A 99 18.64 -18.67 6.85
CA ARG A 99 17.25 -19.08 7.17
C ARG A 99 16.73 -18.51 8.49
N ALA A 100 17.59 -18.48 9.51
CA ALA A 100 17.22 -17.94 10.82
C ALA A 100 16.94 -16.44 10.75
N GLU A 101 17.75 -15.70 9.99
CA GLU A 101 17.62 -14.26 9.82
C GLU A 101 16.41 -13.90 8.96
N ALA A 102 16.18 -14.61 7.86
CA ALA A 102 14.98 -14.48 7.04
C ALA A 102 13.69 -14.67 7.86
N SER A 103 13.67 -15.67 8.74
CA SER A 103 12.53 -15.91 9.64
C SER A 103 12.30 -14.79 10.65
N LYS A 104 13.38 -14.15 11.16
CA LYS A 104 13.26 -12.98 12.04
C LYS A 104 12.71 -11.77 11.27
N LEU A 105 13.27 -11.47 10.09
CA LEU A 105 12.81 -10.38 9.23
C LEU A 105 11.34 -10.51 8.84
N THR A 106 10.90 -11.72 8.47
CA THR A 106 9.48 -12.00 8.17
C THR A 106 8.55 -11.60 9.32
N LYS A 107 8.99 -11.77 10.57
CA LYS A 107 8.20 -11.40 11.76
C LYS A 107 8.28 -9.91 12.10
N ILE A 108 9.38 -9.25 11.80
CA ILE A 108 9.67 -7.86 12.20
C ILE A 108 9.12 -6.87 11.17
N LEU A 109 9.26 -7.15 9.88
CA LEU A 109 8.82 -6.24 8.81
C LEU A 109 7.35 -5.82 8.91
N PRO A 110 6.38 -6.72 9.18
CA PRO A 110 5.00 -6.32 9.38
C PRO A 110 4.81 -5.35 10.58
N VAL A 111 5.65 -5.47 11.62
CA VAL A 111 5.59 -4.57 12.78
C VAL A 111 6.15 -3.19 12.40
N VAL A 112 7.27 -3.12 11.68
CA VAL A 112 7.85 -1.86 11.17
C VAL A 112 6.86 -1.14 10.25
N LEU A 113 6.23 -1.86 9.32
CA LEU A 113 5.20 -1.32 8.43
C LEU A 113 3.99 -0.82 9.21
N LYS A 114 3.53 -1.56 10.23
CA LYS A 114 2.42 -1.15 11.09
C LYS A 114 2.73 0.11 11.89
N GLN A 115 3.94 0.24 12.44
CA GLN A 115 4.40 1.43 13.16
C GLN A 115 4.40 2.67 12.24
N ASN A 116 4.70 2.49 10.96
CA ASN A 116 4.61 3.52 9.92
C ASN A 116 3.20 3.77 9.40
N GLN A 117 2.16 3.13 9.96
CA GLN A 117 0.79 3.22 9.45
C GLN A 117 0.69 2.89 7.94
N PHE A 118 1.50 1.94 7.48
CA PHE A 118 1.66 1.65 6.06
C PHE A 118 0.33 1.29 5.37
N LYS A 119 -0.61 0.65 6.06
CA LYS A 119 -1.96 0.37 5.49
C LYS A 119 -2.66 1.65 5.02
N ARG A 120 -2.51 2.76 5.76
CA ARG A 120 -3.03 4.07 5.34
C ARG A 120 -2.24 4.65 4.16
N THR A 121 -0.91 4.60 4.24
CA THR A 121 -0.02 5.05 3.15
C THR A 121 -0.30 4.28 1.85
N TYR A 122 -0.52 2.97 1.94
CA TYR A 122 -0.88 2.09 0.83
C TYR A 122 -2.23 2.48 0.22
N SER A 123 -3.26 2.67 1.05
CA SER A 123 -4.58 3.15 0.59
C SER A 123 -4.47 4.51 -0.11
N ASP A 124 -3.75 5.46 0.50
CA ASP A 124 -3.53 6.78 -0.09
C ASP A 124 -2.76 6.70 -1.42
N ALA A 125 -1.77 5.83 -1.52
CA ALA A 125 -1.02 5.59 -2.75
C ALA A 125 -1.91 5.02 -3.87
N TRP A 126 -2.77 4.05 -3.55
CA TRP A 126 -3.71 3.47 -4.51
C TRP A 126 -4.69 4.49 -5.07
N TRP A 127 -5.19 5.44 -4.27
CA TRP A 127 -6.01 6.55 -4.79
C TRP A 127 -5.28 7.32 -5.89
N TYR A 128 -4.00 7.64 -5.68
CA TYR A 128 -3.20 8.38 -6.67
C TYR A 128 -2.82 7.52 -7.86
N LYS A 129 -2.46 6.25 -7.65
CA LYS A 129 -2.20 5.28 -8.71
C LYS A 129 -3.38 5.17 -9.67
N LEU A 130 -4.60 5.00 -9.14
CA LEU A 130 -5.82 4.88 -9.94
C LEU A 130 -6.18 6.18 -10.68
N LYS A 131 -5.99 7.35 -10.04
CA LYS A 131 -6.31 8.65 -10.62
C LYS A 131 -5.28 9.14 -11.63
N SER A 132 -3.99 9.04 -11.30
CA SER A 132 -2.90 9.68 -12.03
C SER A 132 -2.02 8.69 -12.78
N GLY A 133 -2.21 7.39 -12.59
CA GLY A 133 -1.45 6.33 -13.23
C GLY A 133 -0.16 5.95 -12.54
N CYS A 134 0.26 6.69 -11.53
CA CYS A 134 1.45 6.41 -10.75
C CYS A 134 1.29 6.92 -9.33
N ALA A 135 1.75 6.12 -8.36
CA ALA A 135 2.00 6.54 -6.99
C ALA A 135 3.50 6.46 -6.69
N ALA A 136 3.98 7.28 -5.77
CA ALA A 136 5.38 7.25 -5.35
C ALA A 136 5.46 7.02 -3.84
N TYR A 137 6.25 6.04 -3.44
CA TYR A 137 6.64 5.81 -2.05
C TYR A 137 8.04 6.37 -1.80
N GLY A 138 8.24 6.94 -0.62
CA GLY A 138 9.56 7.31 -0.13
C GLY A 138 9.89 6.48 1.10
N VAL A 139 11.08 5.88 1.14
CA VAL A 139 11.58 5.05 2.23
C VAL A 139 12.83 5.70 2.80
N PHE A 140 12.72 6.28 3.98
CA PHE A 140 13.78 7.09 4.57
C PHE A 140 14.14 6.62 5.96
N TRP A 141 15.36 6.93 6.38
CA TRP A 141 15.75 6.90 7.77
C TRP A 141 15.41 8.23 8.44
N ASP A 142 14.68 8.21 9.53
CA ASP A 142 14.33 9.38 10.32
C ASP A 142 15.04 9.30 11.69
N ALA A 143 16.13 10.02 11.83
CA ALA A 143 16.94 10.05 13.04
C ALA A 143 16.20 10.68 14.25
N GLY A 144 15.13 11.47 14.02
CA GLY A 144 14.36 12.11 15.09
C GLY A 144 13.35 11.20 15.78
N LYS A 145 13.04 10.03 15.19
CA LYS A 145 12.11 9.07 15.79
C LYS A 145 12.68 8.41 17.03
N LEU A 146 11.81 7.91 17.89
CA LEU A 146 12.14 7.14 19.10
C LEU A 146 13.15 7.85 20.05
N GLY A 147 13.02 9.18 20.18
CA GLY A 147 13.86 9.97 21.08
C GLY A 147 15.34 10.07 20.64
N GLY A 148 15.62 9.96 19.35
CA GLY A 148 16.97 10.05 18.78
C GLY A 148 17.58 8.71 18.39
N LEU A 149 16.95 7.58 18.72
CA LEU A 149 17.37 6.27 18.24
C LEU A 149 17.21 6.12 16.71
N GLY A 150 16.32 6.93 16.12
CA GLY A 150 15.95 6.88 14.72
C GLY A 150 15.08 5.67 14.38
N ASP A 151 14.33 5.76 13.28
CA ASP A 151 13.57 4.62 12.73
C ASP A 151 13.23 4.85 11.26
N ILE A 152 12.81 3.78 10.58
CA ILE A 152 12.36 3.81 9.20
C ILE A 152 11.10 4.68 9.09
N SER A 153 11.02 5.46 8.01
CA SER A 153 9.85 6.26 7.64
C SER A 153 9.43 5.92 6.22
N VAL A 154 8.27 5.28 6.08
CA VAL A 154 7.66 4.99 4.79
C VAL A 154 6.46 5.90 4.60
N ARG A 155 6.47 6.70 3.53
CA ARG A 155 5.40 7.65 3.25
C ARG A 155 5.10 7.75 1.76
N ARG A 156 3.87 8.13 1.42
CA ARG A 156 3.51 8.50 0.06
C ARG A 156 4.14 9.86 -0.29
N MET A 157 4.73 9.94 -1.46
CA MET A 157 5.29 11.17 -2.00
C MET A 157 4.32 11.78 -3.03
N ASP A 158 4.29 13.10 -3.11
CA ASP A 158 3.53 13.80 -4.13
C ASP A 158 4.34 13.87 -5.42
N LEU A 159 3.81 13.27 -6.49
CA LEU A 159 4.47 13.29 -7.80
C LEU A 159 4.76 14.70 -8.32
N LEU A 160 3.96 15.69 -7.98
CA LEU A 160 4.20 17.08 -8.40
C LEU A 160 5.49 17.67 -7.82
N ASN A 161 5.97 17.09 -6.71
CA ASN A 161 7.17 17.53 -6.01
C ASN A 161 8.42 16.67 -6.32
N LEU A 162 8.31 15.67 -7.20
CA LEU A 162 9.42 14.80 -7.60
C LEU A 162 9.85 15.09 -9.03
N PHE A 163 11.16 15.16 -9.27
CA PHE A 163 11.71 15.49 -10.60
C PHE A 163 12.88 14.54 -10.92
N TRP A 164 12.84 13.99 -12.11
CA TRP A 164 13.80 13.05 -12.66
C TRP A 164 14.16 13.40 -14.10
N GLU A 165 15.16 12.76 -14.66
CA GLU A 165 15.62 13.00 -16.00
C GLU A 165 14.54 12.59 -17.04
N PRO A 166 14.17 13.48 -17.98
CA PRO A 166 13.22 13.17 -19.03
C PRO A 166 13.74 12.04 -19.94
N GLY A 167 12.87 11.08 -20.26
CA GLY A 167 13.18 9.98 -21.18
C GLY A 167 13.65 8.70 -20.47
N VAL A 168 13.89 8.70 -19.17
CA VAL A 168 14.21 7.47 -18.41
C VAL A 168 12.93 6.69 -18.13
N ARG A 169 13.03 5.36 -18.15
CA ARG A 169 11.95 4.44 -17.81
C ARG A 169 11.96 4.09 -16.33
N ASP A 170 13.14 3.91 -15.74
CA ASP A 170 13.32 3.70 -14.32
C ASP A 170 13.97 4.95 -13.69
N ILE A 171 13.45 5.40 -12.55
CA ILE A 171 14.03 6.51 -11.80
C ILE A 171 15.46 6.22 -11.33
N GLN A 172 15.81 4.94 -11.13
CA GLN A 172 17.16 4.51 -10.72
C GLN A 172 18.22 4.74 -11.81
N ASP A 173 17.79 4.90 -13.08
CA ASP A 173 18.65 5.21 -14.21
C ASP A 173 18.85 6.73 -14.39
N SER A 174 18.08 7.55 -13.67
CA SER A 174 18.23 9.01 -13.71
C SER A 174 19.58 9.43 -13.12
N GLU A 175 20.29 10.33 -13.78
CA GLU A 175 21.55 10.88 -13.27
C GLU A 175 21.34 11.68 -11.99
N ASN A 176 20.26 12.46 -11.94
CA ASN A 176 19.85 13.26 -10.79
C ASN A 176 18.39 13.02 -10.46
N PHE A 177 18.06 13.06 -9.19
CA PHE A 177 16.68 12.99 -8.70
C PHE A 177 16.45 14.10 -7.67
N PHE A 178 15.35 14.82 -7.80
CA PHE A 178 15.01 15.91 -6.89
C PHE A 178 13.67 15.67 -6.24
N SER A 179 13.61 15.96 -4.93
CA SER A 179 12.37 16.10 -4.18
C SER A 179 12.27 17.52 -3.66
N THR A 180 11.12 18.14 -3.76
CA THR A 180 10.90 19.52 -3.33
C THR A 180 9.79 19.62 -2.30
N GLU A 181 9.96 20.50 -1.31
CA GLU A 181 8.98 20.73 -0.27
C GLU A 181 8.88 22.22 0.04
N LEU A 182 7.65 22.73 0.22
CA LEU A 182 7.41 24.10 0.70
C LEU A 182 7.35 24.08 2.23
N VAL A 183 8.34 24.69 2.84
CA VAL A 183 8.47 24.76 4.31
C VAL A 183 8.34 26.22 4.76
N SER A 184 7.70 26.45 5.90
CA SER A 184 7.53 27.80 6.44
C SER A 184 8.88 28.41 6.82
N ASN A 185 9.05 29.68 6.51
CA ASN A 185 10.30 30.40 6.80
C ASN A 185 10.64 30.40 8.30
N ALA A 186 9.62 30.47 9.17
CA ALA A 186 9.81 30.41 10.60
C ALA A 186 10.38 29.05 11.06
N GLN A 187 9.94 27.94 10.45
CA GLN A 187 10.47 26.62 10.74
C GLN A 187 11.90 26.47 10.22
N LEU A 188 12.18 26.94 9.01
CA LEU A 188 13.52 26.92 8.42
C LEU A 188 14.53 27.69 9.25
N LEU A 189 14.18 28.89 9.73
CA LEU A 189 15.06 29.69 10.58
C LEU A 189 15.34 29.05 11.95
N ARG A 190 14.38 28.32 12.51
CA ARG A 190 14.60 27.56 13.75
C ARG A 190 15.58 26.40 13.54
N SER A 191 15.47 25.68 12.43
CA SER A 191 16.33 24.55 12.13
C SER A 191 17.68 24.96 11.55
N TYR A 192 17.74 26.06 10.81
CA TYR A 192 18.92 26.55 10.09
C TYR A 192 19.06 28.07 10.22
N PRO A 193 19.61 28.56 11.35
CA PRO A 193 19.76 30.02 11.58
C PRO A 193 20.60 30.75 10.50
N GLN A 194 21.48 30.03 9.79
CA GLN A 194 22.31 30.54 8.69
C GLN A 194 21.49 31.04 7.48
N LEU A 195 20.19 30.77 7.44
CA LEU A 195 19.28 31.24 6.39
C LEU A 195 18.73 32.66 6.64
N GLU A 196 19.08 33.30 7.76
CA GLU A 196 18.60 34.63 8.07
C GLU A 196 19.02 35.64 6.97
N GLY A 197 18.04 36.37 6.45
CA GLY A 197 18.24 37.30 5.33
C GLY A 197 18.40 36.66 3.94
N LYS A 198 18.37 35.33 3.80
CA LYS A 198 18.54 34.61 2.52
C LYS A 198 17.27 33.94 2.02
N LEU A 199 16.17 34.00 2.79
CA LEU A 199 14.88 33.42 2.42
C LEU A 199 14.09 34.40 1.52
N GLY A 200 13.30 33.85 0.57
CA GLY A 200 12.33 34.65 -0.21
C GLY A 200 12.75 35.07 -1.62
N GLY A 201 13.83 34.55 -2.20
CA GLY A 201 14.32 34.93 -3.54
C GLY A 201 14.15 33.90 -4.66
N GLY A 202 13.45 32.78 -4.42
CA GLY A 202 13.40 31.68 -5.38
C GLY A 202 12.43 31.91 -6.54
N SER A 203 12.94 31.96 -7.78
CA SER A 203 12.14 32.03 -9.02
C SER A 203 11.52 30.68 -9.45
N PHE A 204 11.70 29.61 -8.66
CA PHE A 204 11.20 28.28 -9.00
C PHE A 204 9.85 28.04 -8.33
N THR A 205 8.83 27.83 -9.16
CA THR A 205 7.47 27.48 -8.69
C THR A 205 7.16 26.04 -9.01
N VAL A 206 6.60 25.31 -8.05
CA VAL A 206 6.14 23.95 -8.22
C VAL A 206 4.64 23.95 -8.55
N SER A 207 4.22 23.10 -9.48
CA SER A 207 2.81 22.89 -9.79
C SER A 207 2.10 22.28 -8.59
N ARG A 208 0.85 22.69 -8.35
CA ARG A 208 0.05 22.24 -7.20
C ARG A 208 -1.36 21.89 -7.63
N PHE A 209 -1.97 20.99 -6.88
CA PHE A 209 -3.40 20.74 -6.99
C PHE A 209 -4.20 22.00 -6.65
N LEU A 210 -5.35 22.16 -7.27
CA LEU A 210 -6.31 23.18 -6.86
C LEU A 210 -6.98 22.72 -5.57
N TYR A 211 -6.76 23.46 -4.50
CA TYR A 211 -7.41 23.25 -3.21
C TYR A 211 -8.73 24.01 -3.15
N ASP A 212 -9.64 23.52 -2.34
CA ASP A 212 -10.90 24.22 -2.06
C ASP A 212 -10.66 25.37 -1.09
N ASP A 213 -9.63 25.25 -0.25
CA ASP A 213 -9.17 26.32 0.65
C ASP A 213 -8.07 27.17 0.00
N THR A 214 -8.02 28.44 0.36
CA THR A 214 -6.94 29.34 -0.02
C THR A 214 -5.70 29.03 0.81
N VAL A 215 -4.60 28.63 0.17
CA VAL A 215 -3.32 28.36 0.84
C VAL A 215 -2.36 29.51 0.56
N ASP A 216 -2.06 30.29 1.59
CA ASP A 216 -0.99 31.31 1.52
C ASP A 216 0.38 30.62 1.54
N THR A 217 1.23 31.05 0.62
CA THR A 217 2.60 30.54 0.47
C THR A 217 3.65 31.65 0.46
N SER A 218 3.24 32.88 0.80
CA SER A 218 4.12 34.04 0.80
C SER A 218 5.25 33.93 1.84
N ASP A 219 4.97 33.26 2.95
CA ASP A 219 5.90 33.01 4.06
C ASP A 219 6.62 31.65 3.98
N LYS A 220 6.58 30.99 2.81
CA LYS A 220 7.21 29.68 2.60
C LYS A 220 8.33 29.74 1.59
N SER A 221 9.37 28.97 1.85
CA SER A 221 10.48 28.78 0.92
C SER A 221 10.55 27.35 0.42
N LEU A 222 11.02 27.18 -0.81
CA LEU A 222 11.19 25.86 -1.42
C LEU A 222 12.49 25.26 -0.94
N VAL A 223 12.39 24.15 -0.25
CA VAL A 223 13.50 23.27 0.11
C VAL A 223 13.65 22.24 -1.00
N VAL A 224 14.87 22.01 -1.44
CA VAL A 224 15.19 21.01 -2.47
C VAL A 224 16.11 19.97 -1.87
N ASP A 225 15.68 18.72 -1.96
CA ASP A 225 16.46 17.54 -1.67
C ASP A 225 16.96 16.97 -3.00
N TRP A 226 18.27 17.02 -3.22
CA TRP A 226 18.94 16.59 -4.44
C TRP A 226 19.70 15.31 -4.19
N TYR A 227 19.35 14.26 -4.91
CA TYR A 227 20.00 12.95 -4.92
C TYR A 227 20.72 12.78 -6.25
N TYR A 228 21.96 12.30 -6.20
CA TYR A 228 22.76 12.05 -7.40
C TYR A 228 23.81 10.97 -7.13
N HIS A 229 24.37 10.41 -8.18
CA HIS A 229 25.35 9.36 -8.04
C HIS A 229 26.77 9.87 -8.35
N THR A 230 27.75 9.40 -7.57
CA THR A 230 29.17 9.56 -7.82
C THR A 230 29.84 8.19 -7.91
N MET A 231 31.03 8.13 -8.50
CA MET A 231 31.81 6.91 -8.56
C MET A 231 32.99 7.01 -7.62
N ASP A 232 33.08 6.11 -6.66
CA ASP A 232 34.24 5.95 -5.76
C ASP A 232 34.82 4.53 -5.93
N GLY A 233 36.06 4.43 -6.46
CA GLY A 233 36.73 3.15 -6.67
C GLY A 233 35.97 2.13 -7.55
N GLY A 234 35.15 2.59 -8.50
CA GLY A 234 34.30 1.75 -9.36
C GLY A 234 32.95 1.39 -8.75
N ARG A 235 32.66 1.82 -7.52
CA ARG A 235 31.35 1.66 -6.87
C ARG A 235 30.49 2.89 -7.11
N LYS A 236 29.22 2.68 -7.52
CA LYS A 236 28.21 3.74 -7.62
C LYS A 236 27.76 4.11 -6.21
N VAL A 237 27.95 5.36 -5.81
CA VAL A 237 27.65 5.87 -4.46
C VAL A 237 26.54 6.91 -4.56
N LEU A 238 25.49 6.76 -3.76
CA LEU A 238 24.40 7.72 -3.68
C LEU A 238 24.81 8.90 -2.80
N GLN A 239 24.84 10.09 -3.39
CA GLN A 239 25.07 11.36 -2.68
C GLN A 239 23.76 12.09 -2.46
N TYR A 240 23.74 12.93 -1.44
CA TYR A 240 22.58 13.72 -1.06
C TYR A 240 22.99 15.16 -0.73
N CYS A 241 22.23 16.12 -1.23
CA CYS A 241 22.38 17.53 -0.90
C CYS A 241 21.02 18.18 -0.64
N LYS A 242 20.90 18.86 0.47
CA LYS A 242 19.73 19.68 0.84
C LYS A 242 20.08 21.15 0.73
N PHE A 243 19.27 21.93 0.02
CA PHE A 243 19.51 23.35 -0.16
C PHE A 243 18.23 24.18 -0.26
N VAL A 244 18.37 25.48 0.00
CA VAL A 244 17.31 26.48 -0.17
C VAL A 244 17.90 27.66 -0.96
N GLY A 245 17.32 27.97 -2.11
CA GLY A 245 17.88 28.99 -3.03
C GLY A 245 19.28 28.57 -3.47
N GLU A 246 20.30 29.34 -3.08
CA GLU A 246 21.72 29.04 -3.33
C GLU A 246 22.48 28.58 -2.07
N THR A 247 21.77 28.40 -0.95
CA THR A 247 22.41 28.06 0.33
C THR A 247 22.29 26.55 0.58
N VAL A 248 23.44 25.90 0.72
CA VAL A 248 23.54 24.50 1.12
C VAL A 248 23.20 24.38 2.60
N LEU A 249 22.26 23.51 2.96
CA LEU A 249 21.90 23.18 4.33
C LEU A 249 22.69 21.98 4.83
N TYR A 250 22.81 20.98 3.97
CA TYR A 250 23.60 19.76 4.20
C TYR A 250 24.03 19.15 2.87
N ALA A 251 25.21 18.58 2.81
CA ALA A 251 25.67 17.79 1.68
C ALA A 251 26.59 16.66 2.17
N THR A 252 26.30 15.43 1.73
CA THR A 252 27.13 14.25 2.09
C THR A 252 28.58 14.41 1.64
N GLU A 253 28.83 14.98 0.47
CA GLU A 253 30.19 15.22 -0.05
C GLU A 253 30.99 16.26 0.76
N ASN A 254 30.34 17.05 1.60
CA ASN A 254 30.98 17.99 2.52
C ASN A 254 31.22 17.40 3.92
N ASP A 255 30.71 16.20 4.18
CA ASP A 255 30.85 15.51 5.45
C ASP A 255 32.05 14.54 5.41
N TRP A 256 33.18 15.05 5.85
CA TRP A 256 34.47 14.33 5.91
C TRP A 256 34.67 13.59 7.23
N GLN A 257 33.72 13.68 8.16
CA GLN A 257 33.86 13.04 9.46
C GLN A 257 33.72 11.52 9.29
N THR A 258 34.71 10.80 9.78
CA THR A 258 34.62 9.36 9.89
C THR A 258 33.84 9.02 11.15
N PRO A 259 32.82 8.15 11.09
CA PRO A 259 32.11 7.71 12.28
C PRO A 259 33.12 7.11 13.29
N VAL A 260 32.98 7.44 14.56
CA VAL A 260 33.81 6.90 15.65
C VAL A 260 32.95 6.04 16.55
N GLU A 261 33.52 4.90 16.95
CA GLU A 261 32.90 4.00 17.90
C GLU A 261 33.74 4.03 19.20
N GLN A 262 33.07 4.18 20.35
CA GLN A 262 33.76 4.06 21.63
C GLN A 262 34.00 2.59 21.90
N ARG A 263 35.29 2.20 21.88
CA ARG A 263 35.71 0.84 22.17
C ARG A 263 36.43 0.81 23.51
N GLU A 264 36.04 -0.12 24.35
CA GLU A 264 36.74 -0.39 25.60
C GLU A 264 38.12 -1.01 25.31
N ILE A 265 39.21 -0.30 25.68
CA ILE A 265 40.59 -0.73 25.48
C ILE A 265 41.24 -1.25 26.77
N GLY A 266 40.59 -1.09 27.91
CA GLY A 266 41.07 -1.54 29.20
C GLY A 266 40.24 -0.96 30.34
N VAL A 267 40.68 -1.22 31.55
CA VAL A 267 40.06 -0.71 32.78
C VAL A 267 41.13 0.11 33.51
N ASP A 268 40.73 1.26 34.04
CA ASP A 268 41.66 2.10 34.83
C ASP A 268 41.95 1.49 36.24
N GLU A 269 42.83 2.14 37.00
CA GLU A 269 43.18 1.72 38.38
C GLU A 269 41.97 1.71 39.33
N ASN A 270 40.84 2.38 38.98
CA ASN A 270 39.59 2.45 39.75
C ASN A 270 38.54 1.44 39.29
N GLY A 271 38.82 0.66 38.22
CA GLY A 271 37.89 -0.31 37.66
C GLY A 271 36.89 0.29 36.66
N GLU A 272 37.07 1.55 36.22
CA GLU A 272 36.26 2.15 35.18
C GLU A 272 36.79 1.81 33.77
N PRO A 273 35.90 1.55 32.79
CA PRO A 273 36.33 1.22 31.43
C PRO A 273 36.99 2.42 30.76
N ILE A 274 38.19 2.25 30.23
CA ILE A 274 38.88 3.22 29.38
C ILE A 274 38.32 3.07 27.98
N LEU A 275 37.57 4.11 27.52
CA LEU A 275 36.95 4.15 26.20
C LEU A 275 37.85 4.93 25.25
N GLU A 276 38.21 4.33 24.12
CA GLU A 276 38.90 5.00 23.01
C GLU A 276 37.98 5.18 21.83
N GLU A 277 38.01 6.36 21.23
CA GLU A 277 37.27 6.64 19.99
C GLU A 277 38.05 6.06 18.80
N VAL A 278 37.57 4.94 18.27
CA VAL A 278 38.17 4.27 17.11
C VAL A 278 37.35 4.64 15.86
N PRO A 279 37.99 5.18 14.80
CA PRO A 279 37.31 5.44 13.54
C PRO A 279 36.79 4.12 12.94
N VAL A 280 35.49 4.05 12.64
CA VAL A 280 34.86 2.85 12.08
C VAL A 280 34.22 3.20 10.74
N GLY A 281 34.67 2.51 9.68
CA GLY A 281 34.09 2.68 8.33
C GLY A 281 34.70 3.85 7.56
N LEU A 282 33.94 4.29 6.53
CA LEU A 282 34.33 5.39 5.65
C LEU A 282 33.56 6.66 6.03
N PRO A 283 34.15 7.88 5.83
CA PRO A 283 33.44 9.14 6.00
C PRO A 283 32.24 9.20 5.02
N MET A 284 31.20 9.98 5.38
CA MET A 284 29.97 10.09 4.59
C MET A 284 30.21 10.54 3.14
N CYS A 285 31.21 11.36 2.89
CA CYS A 285 31.57 11.79 1.54
C CYS A 285 31.99 10.63 0.61
N ARG A 286 32.48 9.53 1.16
CA ARG A 286 32.87 8.31 0.43
C ARG A 286 31.86 7.17 0.58
N ARG A 287 31.21 7.07 1.73
CA ARG A 287 30.18 6.07 1.99
C ARG A 287 28.90 6.37 1.21
N GLY A 288 28.52 7.65 1.13
CA GLY A 288 27.26 8.10 0.58
C GLY A 288 26.12 8.15 1.61
N TRP A 289 24.94 8.55 1.14
CA TRP A 289 23.75 8.73 2.00
C TRP A 289 23.17 7.40 2.48
N TYR A 290 23.01 6.45 1.55
CA TYR A 290 22.57 5.09 1.84
C TYR A 290 23.50 4.06 1.19
N ASP A 291 23.83 3.01 1.93
CA ASP A 291 24.77 1.97 1.51
C ASP A 291 24.26 1.16 0.31
N HIS A 292 22.95 1.06 0.14
CA HIS A 292 22.33 0.37 -1.01
C HIS A 292 22.53 1.09 -2.34
N GLY A 293 22.92 2.36 -2.34
CA GLY A 293 23.23 3.13 -3.55
C GLY A 293 22.05 3.42 -4.48
N LYS A 294 20.81 3.14 -4.09
CA LYS A 294 19.59 3.43 -4.84
C LYS A 294 18.92 4.71 -4.34
N TYR A 295 18.17 5.38 -5.19
CA TYR A 295 17.28 6.45 -4.74
C TYR A 295 16.23 5.88 -3.78
N PRO A 296 15.91 6.57 -2.66
CA PRO A 296 14.97 6.09 -1.65
C PRO A 296 13.50 6.28 -2.06
N PHE A 297 13.21 6.09 -3.35
CA PHE A 297 11.89 6.25 -3.92
C PHE A 297 11.52 5.02 -4.73
N VAL A 298 10.24 4.64 -4.66
CA VAL A 298 9.66 3.55 -5.45
C VAL A 298 8.43 4.09 -6.16
N PHE A 299 8.36 3.90 -7.48
CA PHE A 299 7.21 4.28 -8.28
C PHE A 299 6.37 3.04 -8.55
N ASP A 300 5.08 3.15 -8.24
CA ASP A 300 4.07 2.14 -8.45
C ASP A 300 3.17 2.59 -9.60
N VAL A 301 3.32 1.95 -10.76
CA VAL A 301 2.71 2.35 -12.04
C VAL A 301 1.50 1.47 -12.33
N LEU A 302 0.42 2.07 -12.86
CA LEU A 302 -0.81 1.34 -13.21
C LEU A 302 -0.77 0.82 -14.66
N PHE A 303 -0.67 1.74 -15.62
CA PHE A 303 -0.54 1.42 -17.03
C PHE A 303 0.73 2.07 -17.55
N PRO A 304 1.80 1.30 -17.82
CA PRO A 304 3.08 1.85 -18.19
C PRO A 304 3.03 2.58 -19.54
N GLU A 305 3.85 3.64 -19.65
CA GLU A 305 4.02 4.46 -20.86
C GLU A 305 5.50 4.53 -21.20
N GLU A 306 5.85 4.42 -22.47
CA GLU A 306 7.25 4.46 -22.92
C GLU A 306 7.86 5.86 -22.70
N GLY A 307 9.14 5.90 -22.30
CA GLY A 307 9.91 7.11 -22.13
C GLY A 307 9.60 7.90 -20.84
N THR A 308 8.86 7.31 -19.91
CA THR A 308 8.58 7.88 -18.59
C THR A 308 8.47 6.80 -17.52
N PRO A 309 8.92 7.04 -16.29
CA PRO A 309 8.69 6.12 -15.18
C PRO A 309 7.27 6.23 -14.60
N CYS A 310 6.40 7.03 -15.19
CA CYS A 310 4.99 7.17 -14.83
C CYS A 310 4.12 6.71 -15.99
N GLY A 311 3.03 6.06 -15.66
CA GLY A 311 2.02 5.64 -16.63
C GLY A 311 0.79 6.54 -16.63
N TYR A 312 -0.33 6.01 -17.09
CA TYR A 312 -1.64 6.66 -17.05
C TYR A 312 -2.63 5.87 -16.19
N GLY A 313 -3.67 6.56 -15.73
CA GLY A 313 -4.65 6.03 -14.77
C GLY A 313 -6.01 5.76 -15.40
N TYR A 314 -6.94 5.26 -14.59
CA TYR A 314 -8.32 5.02 -15.03
C TYR A 314 -9.04 6.31 -15.44
N ILE A 315 -8.70 7.46 -14.85
CA ILE A 315 -9.29 8.74 -15.28
C ILE A 315 -8.91 9.04 -16.72
N ASP A 316 -7.66 8.79 -17.10
CA ASP A 316 -7.22 9.03 -18.48
C ASP A 316 -7.99 8.18 -19.50
N LEU A 317 -8.29 6.92 -19.16
CA LEU A 317 -9.10 6.02 -19.98
C LEU A 317 -10.59 6.40 -20.03
N CYS A 318 -11.15 6.74 -18.88
CA CYS A 318 -12.60 6.96 -18.72
C CYS A 318 -13.04 8.41 -18.94
N LYS A 319 -12.09 9.35 -19.05
CA LYS A 319 -12.35 10.80 -19.21
C LYS A 319 -13.18 11.11 -20.47
N SER A 320 -12.86 10.46 -21.60
CA SER A 320 -13.60 10.68 -22.85
C SER A 320 -15.04 10.15 -22.79
N PRO A 321 -15.31 8.90 -22.40
CA PRO A 321 -16.68 8.42 -22.18
C PRO A 321 -17.47 9.28 -21.17
N GLN A 322 -16.84 9.69 -20.06
CA GLN A 322 -17.50 10.54 -19.06
C GLN A 322 -17.95 11.90 -19.62
N LYS A 323 -17.09 12.56 -20.40
CA LYS A 323 -17.45 13.81 -21.09
C LYS A 323 -18.64 13.61 -22.02
N GLN A 324 -18.66 12.52 -22.77
CA GLN A 324 -19.77 12.22 -23.68
C GLN A 324 -21.08 11.97 -22.92
N ILE A 325 -21.03 11.26 -21.78
CA ILE A 325 -22.19 11.03 -20.92
C ILE A 325 -22.74 12.38 -20.41
N ASP A 326 -21.87 13.27 -19.93
CA ASP A 326 -22.28 14.56 -19.38
C ASP A 326 -22.86 15.47 -20.46
N LEU A 327 -22.27 15.52 -21.67
CA LEU A 327 -22.78 16.27 -22.82
C LEU A 327 -24.15 15.74 -23.30
N MET A 328 -24.30 14.41 -23.37
CA MET A 328 -25.59 13.80 -23.72
C MET A 328 -26.64 14.08 -22.65
N SER A 329 -26.29 14.01 -21.39
CA SER A 329 -27.17 14.35 -20.26
C SER A 329 -27.57 15.82 -20.31
N GLN A 330 -26.66 16.73 -20.66
CA GLN A 330 -26.95 18.16 -20.88
C GLN A 330 -27.97 18.35 -22.02
N ALA A 331 -27.73 17.68 -23.15
CA ALA A 331 -28.62 17.80 -24.31
C ALA A 331 -30.03 17.30 -24.00
N ILE A 332 -30.17 16.16 -23.32
CA ILE A 332 -31.42 15.58 -22.86
C ILE A 332 -32.13 16.56 -21.91
N LEU A 333 -31.40 17.04 -20.88
CA LEU A 333 -31.97 17.94 -19.89
C LEU A 333 -32.42 19.28 -20.51
N LYS A 334 -31.60 19.85 -21.40
CA LYS A 334 -31.90 21.08 -22.13
C LYS A 334 -33.16 20.96 -22.97
N ASN A 335 -33.30 19.85 -23.72
CA ASN A 335 -34.49 19.59 -24.51
C ASN A 335 -35.74 19.39 -23.61
N THR A 336 -35.61 18.62 -22.53
CA THR A 336 -36.68 18.39 -21.56
C THR A 336 -37.15 19.70 -20.93
N LEU A 337 -36.25 20.58 -20.51
CA LEU A 337 -36.56 21.90 -19.97
C LEU A 337 -37.22 22.81 -21.01
N ALA A 338 -36.72 22.78 -22.25
CA ALA A 338 -37.32 23.54 -23.36
C ALA A 338 -38.74 23.05 -23.72
N ALA A 339 -38.98 21.74 -23.60
CA ALA A 339 -40.31 21.17 -23.81
C ALA A 339 -41.27 21.46 -22.64
N ALA A 340 -40.73 21.51 -21.39
CA ALA A 340 -41.52 21.81 -20.19
C ALA A 340 -41.92 23.30 -20.07
N THR A 341 -41.14 24.19 -20.69
CA THR A 341 -41.41 25.64 -20.71
C THR A 341 -41.84 26.05 -22.13
N PRO A 342 -43.13 25.99 -22.44
CA PRO A 342 -43.59 26.34 -23.77
C PRO A 342 -43.27 27.81 -24.07
N ARG A 343 -42.70 28.05 -25.24
CA ARG A 343 -42.40 29.40 -25.77
C ARG A 343 -43.31 29.69 -26.94
N PHE A 344 -43.61 30.95 -27.16
CA PHE A 344 -44.55 31.40 -28.18
C PHE A 344 -43.89 32.50 -29.02
N PHE A 345 -44.19 32.51 -30.29
CA PHE A 345 -44.01 33.68 -31.14
C PHE A 345 -45.20 34.60 -30.88
N ILE A 346 -44.92 35.82 -30.45
CA ILE A 346 -45.92 36.85 -30.20
C ILE A 346 -45.68 37.99 -31.21
N ARG A 347 -46.73 38.45 -31.81
CA ARG A 347 -46.67 39.57 -32.73
C ARG A 347 -46.29 40.86 -32.01
N ALA A 348 -45.32 41.59 -32.55
CA ALA A 348 -44.80 42.83 -31.94
C ALA A 348 -45.74 44.05 -32.12
N ASP A 349 -46.98 43.84 -32.55
CA ASP A 349 -47.99 44.92 -32.77
C ASP A 349 -48.77 45.32 -31.50
N GLY A 350 -48.40 44.72 -30.33
CA GLY A 350 -49.05 45.01 -29.05
C GLY A 350 -50.47 44.43 -28.92
N ALA A 351 -50.88 43.52 -29.81
CA ALA A 351 -52.20 42.89 -29.77
C ALA A 351 -52.39 42.00 -28.51
N VAL A 352 -51.31 41.51 -27.90
CA VAL A 352 -51.37 40.64 -26.74
C VAL A 352 -50.68 41.33 -25.54
N ASN A 353 -51.36 41.30 -24.39
CA ASN A 353 -50.78 41.79 -23.15
C ASN A 353 -49.82 40.73 -22.54
N GLU A 354 -48.52 40.85 -22.83
CA GLU A 354 -47.51 39.89 -22.42
C GLU A 354 -47.40 39.75 -20.91
N SER A 355 -47.60 40.84 -20.15
CA SER A 355 -47.50 40.82 -18.69
C SER A 355 -48.65 40.05 -18.03
N GLU A 356 -49.83 40.13 -18.57
CA GLU A 356 -50.98 39.34 -18.10
C GLU A 356 -50.91 37.89 -18.56
N TYR A 357 -50.39 37.64 -19.76
CA TYR A 357 -50.16 36.30 -20.29
C TYR A 357 -49.08 35.53 -19.46
N ALA A 358 -48.06 36.22 -19.03
CA ALA A 358 -47.00 35.63 -18.20
C ALA A 358 -47.43 35.38 -16.75
N ASP A 359 -48.46 36.07 -16.25
CA ASP A 359 -49.01 35.92 -14.90
C ASP A 359 -50.13 34.86 -14.88
N TRP A 360 -49.74 33.61 -14.62
CA TRP A 360 -50.65 32.46 -14.56
C TRP A 360 -51.71 32.55 -13.44
N THR A 361 -51.59 33.51 -12.52
CA THR A 361 -52.62 33.74 -11.47
C THR A 361 -53.80 34.52 -11.98
N LYS A 362 -53.68 35.18 -13.15
CA LYS A 362 -54.78 35.94 -13.78
C LYS A 362 -55.58 35.05 -14.71
N PRO A 363 -56.88 34.87 -14.47
CA PRO A 363 -57.75 34.02 -15.31
C PRO A 363 -58.09 34.64 -16.67
N PHE A 364 -57.85 35.94 -16.88
CA PHE A 364 -58.15 36.67 -18.10
C PHE A 364 -56.94 37.44 -18.60
N VAL A 365 -56.70 37.37 -19.91
CA VAL A 365 -55.67 38.14 -20.61
C VAL A 365 -56.39 39.14 -21.53
N HIS A 366 -56.14 40.43 -21.31
CA HIS A 366 -56.77 41.48 -22.11
C HIS A 366 -56.02 41.66 -23.44
N THR A 367 -56.76 41.81 -24.54
CA THR A 367 -56.17 41.95 -25.87
C THR A 367 -56.59 43.30 -26.49
N ASN A 368 -55.66 43.95 -27.19
CA ASN A 368 -55.90 45.19 -27.93
C ASN A 368 -56.16 44.88 -29.42
N GLY A 369 -57.32 44.44 -29.76
CA GLY A 369 -57.67 44.15 -31.15
C GLY A 369 -58.16 42.71 -31.43
N ASN A 370 -58.31 42.32 -32.69
CA ASN A 370 -58.71 40.97 -33.09
C ASN A 370 -57.52 39.97 -32.90
N LEU A 371 -57.79 38.94 -32.14
CA LEU A 371 -56.88 37.77 -32.04
C LEU A 371 -57.00 36.96 -33.35
N GLY A 372 -56.03 37.16 -34.24
CA GLY A 372 -55.82 36.26 -35.38
C GLY A 372 -55.08 35.02 -34.95
N SER A 373 -55.18 33.91 -35.69
CA SER A 373 -54.41 32.69 -35.48
C SER A 373 -52.87 32.90 -35.45
N ASP A 374 -52.44 34.05 -36.01
CA ASP A 374 -51.01 34.42 -36.12
C ASP A 374 -50.51 35.33 -34.98
N SER A 375 -51.40 35.73 -34.06
CA SER A 375 -51.03 36.64 -32.95
C SER A 375 -50.19 35.95 -31.92
N ILE A 376 -50.38 34.66 -31.67
CA ILE A 376 -49.59 33.79 -30.81
C ILE A 376 -49.44 32.42 -31.50
N ALA A 377 -48.23 32.03 -31.79
CA ALA A 377 -47.96 30.72 -32.33
C ALA A 377 -46.97 29.94 -31.38
N PRO A 378 -47.33 28.75 -30.94
CA PRO A 378 -46.41 27.97 -30.07
C PRO A 378 -45.18 27.58 -30.84
N ILE A 379 -44.01 27.72 -30.21
CA ILE A 379 -42.76 27.17 -30.71
C ILE A 379 -42.74 25.69 -30.33
N HIS A 380 -42.92 24.82 -31.29
CA HIS A 380 -42.86 23.38 -31.04
C HIS A 380 -41.42 22.94 -30.87
N THR A 381 -41.08 22.47 -29.68
CA THR A 381 -39.82 21.77 -29.43
C THR A 381 -40.02 20.32 -29.85
N ALA A 382 -39.15 19.80 -30.74
CA ALA A 382 -39.18 18.39 -31.11
C ALA A 382 -39.01 17.51 -29.88
N GLY A 383 -39.85 16.49 -29.73
CA GLY A 383 -39.72 15.51 -28.66
C GLY A 383 -38.39 14.77 -28.75
N LEU A 384 -37.86 14.37 -27.60
CA LEU A 384 -36.66 13.54 -27.54
C LEU A 384 -36.94 12.19 -28.20
N ASP A 385 -36.10 11.82 -29.16
CA ASP A 385 -36.09 10.48 -29.73
C ASP A 385 -35.45 9.49 -28.72
N SER A 386 -35.99 8.27 -28.64
CA SER A 386 -35.46 7.19 -27.81
C SER A 386 -34.01 6.84 -28.11
N VAL A 387 -33.51 7.17 -29.31
CA VAL A 387 -32.11 7.01 -29.73
C VAL A 387 -31.12 7.72 -28.77
N TYR A 388 -31.45 8.91 -28.26
CA TYR A 388 -30.58 9.64 -27.34
C TYR A 388 -30.37 8.90 -26.01
N VAL A 389 -31.45 8.30 -25.48
CA VAL A 389 -31.39 7.50 -24.24
C VAL A 389 -30.60 6.20 -24.48
N ALA A 390 -30.80 5.57 -25.65
CA ALA A 390 -30.07 4.36 -26.02
C ALA A 390 -28.56 4.61 -26.15
N ILE A 391 -28.15 5.73 -26.76
CA ILE A 391 -26.76 6.13 -26.87
C ILE A 391 -26.16 6.40 -25.47
N LEU A 392 -26.88 7.12 -24.62
CA LEU A 392 -26.43 7.38 -23.23
C LEU A 392 -26.18 6.08 -22.47
N GLN A 393 -27.14 5.13 -22.55
CA GLN A 393 -26.98 3.81 -21.91
C GLN A 393 -25.81 3.03 -22.50
N SER A 394 -25.60 3.07 -23.82
CA SER A 394 -24.45 2.46 -24.47
C SER A 394 -23.11 3.05 -23.98
N LYS A 395 -23.05 4.37 -23.80
CA LYS A 395 -21.83 5.02 -23.28
C LYS A 395 -21.55 4.70 -21.82
N ILE A 396 -22.57 4.54 -21.00
CA ILE A 396 -22.44 4.07 -19.62
C ILE A 396 -21.94 2.62 -19.60
N ALA A 397 -22.49 1.75 -20.47
CA ALA A 397 -22.03 0.37 -20.59
C ALA A 397 -20.57 0.29 -21.07
N GLU A 398 -20.18 1.08 -22.08
CA GLU A 398 -18.81 1.19 -22.58
C GLU A 398 -17.84 1.59 -21.45
N MET A 399 -18.21 2.56 -20.62
CA MET A 399 -17.38 2.97 -19.47
C MET A 399 -17.22 1.85 -18.45
N LYS A 400 -18.30 1.15 -18.10
CA LYS A 400 -18.26 0.01 -17.17
C LYS A 400 -17.37 -1.11 -17.70
N GLU A 401 -17.46 -1.44 -18.98
CA GLU A 401 -16.61 -2.46 -19.61
C GLU A 401 -15.14 -2.04 -19.67
N THR A 402 -14.87 -0.78 -20.03
CA THR A 402 -13.50 -0.23 -20.09
C THR A 402 -12.83 -0.26 -18.71
N ALA A 403 -13.57 0.06 -17.66
CA ALA A 403 -13.06 0.01 -16.28
C ALA A 403 -13.03 -1.43 -15.70
N GLY A 404 -13.60 -2.41 -16.41
CA GLY A 404 -13.75 -3.78 -15.89
C GLY A 404 -14.70 -3.87 -14.69
N ASN A 405 -15.59 -2.88 -14.54
CA ASN A 405 -16.53 -2.80 -13.43
C ASN A 405 -17.87 -3.44 -13.82
N ARG A 406 -17.84 -4.78 -14.01
CA ARG A 406 -19.02 -5.55 -14.43
C ARG A 406 -19.99 -5.73 -13.27
N ASP A 407 -21.27 -5.74 -13.56
CA ASP A 407 -22.33 -5.88 -12.56
C ASP A 407 -22.18 -7.17 -11.72
N VAL A 408 -21.61 -8.23 -12.31
CA VAL A 408 -21.33 -9.50 -11.62
C VAL A 408 -20.22 -9.33 -10.57
N ALA A 409 -19.19 -8.53 -10.83
CA ALA A 409 -18.11 -8.24 -9.87
C ALA A 409 -18.64 -7.44 -8.66
N ASN A 410 -19.69 -6.65 -8.85
CA ASN A 410 -20.36 -5.86 -7.80
C ASN A 410 -21.52 -6.59 -7.11
N GLY A 411 -21.62 -7.91 -7.27
CA GLY A 411 -22.69 -8.71 -6.63
C GLY A 411 -24.02 -8.77 -7.40
N GLY A 412 -24.06 -8.24 -8.63
CA GLY A 412 -25.20 -8.40 -9.53
C GLY A 412 -25.26 -9.86 -10.03
N THR A 413 -26.40 -10.54 -9.85
CA THR A 413 -26.60 -11.89 -10.39
C THR A 413 -27.06 -11.80 -11.83
N ALA A 414 -26.34 -12.47 -12.75
CA ALA A 414 -26.86 -12.67 -14.09
C ALA A 414 -28.15 -13.50 -14.01
N SER A 415 -29.19 -13.05 -14.71
CA SER A 415 -30.49 -13.73 -14.76
C SER A 415 -30.30 -15.20 -15.16
N GLY A 416 -30.71 -16.14 -14.27
CA GLY A 416 -30.66 -17.59 -14.49
C GLY A 416 -29.48 -18.35 -13.88
N VAL A 417 -28.50 -17.69 -13.22
CA VAL A 417 -27.40 -18.36 -12.53
C VAL A 417 -27.69 -18.44 -11.03
N THR A 418 -28.02 -19.63 -10.55
CA THR A 418 -28.37 -19.89 -9.14
C THR A 418 -27.35 -20.77 -8.40
N ALA A 419 -26.43 -21.43 -9.13
CA ALA A 419 -25.40 -22.27 -8.51
C ALA A 419 -24.27 -21.43 -7.91
N ALA A 420 -23.98 -21.60 -6.62
CA ALA A 420 -22.95 -20.87 -5.90
C ALA A 420 -21.55 -20.98 -6.57
N THR A 421 -21.22 -22.17 -7.09
CA THR A 421 -19.97 -22.43 -7.83
C THR A 421 -19.88 -21.65 -9.15
N ALA A 422 -21.00 -21.48 -9.86
CA ALA A 422 -21.03 -20.71 -11.11
C ALA A 422 -20.91 -19.19 -10.82
N ILE A 423 -21.52 -18.71 -9.74
CA ILE A 423 -21.39 -17.31 -9.29
C ILE A 423 -19.94 -17.03 -8.89
N ALA A 424 -19.30 -17.94 -8.13
CA ALA A 424 -17.89 -17.82 -7.75
C ALA A 424 -16.97 -17.79 -8.97
N ALA A 425 -17.18 -18.65 -9.97
CA ALA A 425 -16.40 -18.68 -11.20
C ALA A 425 -16.59 -17.40 -12.04
N LEU A 426 -17.79 -16.82 -12.06
CA LEU A 426 -18.05 -15.54 -12.73
C LEU A 426 -17.40 -14.35 -12.00
N GLN A 427 -17.41 -14.35 -10.67
CA GLN A 427 -16.71 -13.35 -9.86
C GLN A 427 -15.19 -13.45 -10.05
N GLU A 428 -14.65 -14.65 -10.09
CA GLU A 428 -13.23 -14.89 -10.38
C GLU A 428 -12.84 -14.41 -11.78
N ALA A 429 -13.65 -14.69 -12.79
CA ALA A 429 -13.45 -14.20 -14.15
C ALA A 429 -13.55 -12.66 -14.25
N GLY A 430 -14.46 -12.04 -13.48
CA GLY A 430 -14.61 -10.59 -13.39
C GLY A 430 -13.41 -9.88 -12.75
N GLY A 431 -12.73 -10.55 -11.82
CA GLY A 431 -11.57 -10.03 -11.10
C GLY A 431 -10.23 -10.06 -11.85
N LYS A 432 -10.16 -10.60 -13.08
CA LYS A 432 -8.88 -10.75 -13.80
C LYS A 432 -8.14 -9.42 -14.04
N LEU A 433 -8.87 -8.35 -14.43
CA LEU A 433 -8.26 -7.04 -14.65
C LEU A 433 -7.73 -6.41 -13.35
N SER A 434 -8.43 -6.63 -12.23
CA SER A 434 -7.99 -6.16 -10.92
C SER A 434 -6.78 -6.94 -10.42
N ARG A 435 -6.68 -8.23 -10.74
CA ARG A 435 -5.57 -9.10 -10.32
C ARG A 435 -4.24 -8.64 -10.89
N ASN A 436 -4.14 -8.42 -12.21
CA ASN A 436 -2.90 -7.95 -12.84
C ASN A 436 -2.42 -6.61 -12.22
N MET A 437 -3.36 -5.69 -12.00
CA MET A 437 -3.09 -4.40 -11.38
C MET A 437 -2.56 -4.54 -9.93
N ILE A 438 -3.04 -5.56 -9.21
CA ILE A 438 -2.62 -5.87 -7.83
C ILE A 438 -1.24 -6.51 -7.84
N ASP A 439 -0.98 -7.44 -8.78
CA ASP A 439 0.33 -8.09 -8.92
C ASP A 439 1.44 -7.07 -9.22
N ASP A 440 1.19 -6.09 -10.13
CA ASP A 440 2.10 -4.97 -10.36
C ASP A 440 2.34 -4.14 -9.08
N GLY A 441 1.30 -3.96 -8.26
CA GLY A 441 1.40 -3.30 -6.97
C GLY A 441 2.24 -4.08 -5.95
N TYR A 442 2.24 -5.42 -6.04
CA TYR A 442 3.07 -6.27 -5.19
C TYR A 442 4.56 -6.17 -5.55
N GLU A 443 4.90 -5.99 -6.83
CA GLU A 443 6.29 -5.73 -7.24
C GLU A 443 6.80 -4.41 -6.63
N ALA A 444 6.03 -3.33 -6.74
CA ALA A 444 6.38 -2.06 -6.12
C ALA A 444 6.48 -2.17 -4.57
N PHE A 445 5.60 -2.95 -3.94
CA PHE A 445 5.67 -3.22 -2.51
C PHE A 445 6.94 -4.02 -2.14
N SER A 446 7.34 -4.99 -2.96
CA SER A 446 8.59 -5.74 -2.80
C SER A 446 9.80 -4.81 -2.80
N ASP A 447 9.83 -3.82 -3.68
CA ASP A 447 10.89 -2.81 -3.72
C ASP A 447 10.91 -1.93 -2.45
N VAL A 448 9.74 -1.54 -1.94
CA VAL A 448 9.61 -0.81 -0.66
C VAL A 448 10.18 -1.64 0.49
N VAL A 449 9.83 -2.93 0.57
CA VAL A 449 10.33 -3.84 1.62
C VAL A 449 11.82 -4.07 1.48
N THR A 450 12.35 -4.20 0.27
CA THR A 450 13.79 -4.31 -0.01
C THR A 450 14.54 -3.10 0.53
N LEU A 451 14.06 -1.89 0.26
CA LEU A 451 14.66 -0.67 0.82
C LEU A 451 14.57 -0.64 2.35
N CYS A 452 13.48 -1.13 2.94
CA CYS A 452 13.37 -1.25 4.41
C CYS A 452 14.44 -2.21 4.97
N ILE A 453 14.67 -3.37 4.34
CA ILE A 453 15.70 -4.32 4.77
C ILE A 453 17.10 -3.68 4.69
N GLU A 454 17.38 -2.94 3.63
CA GLU A 454 18.66 -2.23 3.48
C GLU A 454 18.86 -1.14 4.55
N LEU A 455 17.80 -0.40 4.90
CA LEU A 455 17.87 0.56 6.01
C LEU A 455 18.03 -0.13 7.37
N ILE A 456 17.39 -1.29 7.58
CA ILE A 456 17.62 -2.12 8.77
C ILE A 456 19.09 -2.55 8.84
N ARG A 457 19.64 -3.02 7.72
CA ARG A 457 21.06 -3.40 7.62
C ARG A 457 21.99 -2.26 8.01
N GLN A 458 21.73 -1.05 7.55
CA GLN A 458 22.58 0.10 7.77
C GLN A 458 22.46 0.70 9.18
N PHE A 459 21.24 0.76 9.74
CA PHE A 459 20.95 1.62 10.90
C PHE A 459 20.51 0.91 12.17
N TYR A 460 20.18 -0.40 12.14
CA TYR A 460 19.74 -1.12 13.34
C TYR A 460 20.91 -1.72 14.13
N GLY A 461 21.98 -0.94 14.33
CA GLY A 461 23.18 -1.39 15.06
C GLY A 461 22.96 -1.66 16.56
N LEU A 462 21.92 -1.10 17.15
CA LEU A 462 21.56 -1.34 18.55
C LEU A 462 20.36 -2.29 18.64
N PRO A 463 20.34 -3.24 19.60
CA PRO A 463 19.21 -4.14 19.78
C PRO A 463 17.92 -3.38 20.08
N ARG A 464 16.87 -3.69 19.34
CA ARG A 464 15.54 -3.09 19.47
C ARG A 464 14.53 -4.14 19.88
N GLN A 465 13.59 -3.75 20.72
CA GLN A 465 12.52 -4.63 21.16
C GLN A 465 11.30 -4.47 20.27
N PHE A 466 10.82 -5.57 19.72
CA PHE A 466 9.63 -5.64 18.90
C PHE A 466 8.57 -6.51 19.57
N ARG A 467 7.33 -6.01 19.63
CA ARG A 467 6.17 -6.81 19.97
C ARG A 467 5.59 -7.40 18.69
N LEU A 468 5.80 -8.67 18.49
CA LEU A 468 5.34 -9.40 17.32
C LEU A 468 3.80 -9.50 17.28
N LEU A 469 3.24 -9.75 16.10
CA LEU A 469 1.79 -9.86 15.91
C LEU A 469 1.14 -10.96 16.76
N GLY A 470 1.89 -12.02 17.12
CA GLY A 470 1.46 -13.08 18.04
C GLY A 470 1.51 -12.73 19.54
N GLY A 471 1.92 -11.49 19.90
CA GLY A 471 2.04 -11.04 21.30
C GLY A 471 3.38 -11.37 21.96
N GLU A 472 4.27 -12.10 21.30
CA GLU A 472 5.63 -12.38 21.76
C GLU A 472 6.52 -11.14 21.62
N PHE A 473 7.56 -11.04 22.44
CA PHE A 473 8.58 -10.01 22.33
C PHE A 473 9.84 -10.60 21.71
N ALA A 474 10.42 -9.91 20.73
CA ALA A 474 11.67 -10.26 20.10
C ALA A 474 12.64 -9.08 20.17
N SER A 475 13.88 -9.34 20.50
CA SER A 475 14.99 -8.39 20.33
C SER A 475 15.61 -8.61 18.96
N TYR A 476 15.91 -7.53 18.26
CA TYR A 476 16.51 -7.57 16.94
C TYR A 476 17.55 -6.47 16.75
N ASP A 477 18.66 -6.85 16.13
CA ASP A 477 19.72 -5.97 15.65
C ASP A 477 20.15 -6.40 14.24
N ASN A 478 21.04 -5.63 13.61
CA ASN A 478 21.49 -5.89 12.25
C ASN A 478 22.72 -6.83 12.16
N ALA A 479 23.15 -7.45 13.25
CA ALA A 479 24.35 -8.29 13.25
C ALA A 479 24.26 -9.44 12.22
N GLY A 480 23.07 -10.04 12.07
CA GLY A 480 22.83 -11.10 11.08
C GLY A 480 22.77 -10.64 9.63
N LEU A 481 22.74 -9.33 9.37
CA LEU A 481 22.71 -8.73 8.01
C LEU A 481 24.08 -8.23 7.57
N GLN A 482 25.07 -8.19 8.45
CA GLN A 482 26.40 -7.69 8.15
C GLN A 482 27.19 -8.67 7.27
N PRO A 483 28.18 -8.19 6.50
CA PRO A 483 29.06 -9.05 5.71
C PRO A 483 29.75 -10.11 6.57
N VAL A 484 29.63 -11.37 6.18
CA VAL A 484 30.26 -12.51 6.83
C VAL A 484 31.56 -12.83 6.12
N ALA A 485 32.68 -12.90 6.89
CA ALA A 485 33.95 -13.30 6.34
C ALA A 485 33.94 -14.81 6.03
N MET A 486 34.29 -15.16 4.80
CA MET A 486 34.49 -16.54 4.36
C MET A 486 35.99 -16.75 4.13
N SER A 487 36.57 -17.74 4.81
CA SER A 487 37.97 -18.07 4.65
C SER A 487 38.13 -19.46 4.03
N ASP A 488 38.62 -19.52 2.80
CA ASP A 488 39.01 -20.77 2.11
C ASP A 488 40.50 -21.10 2.30
N GLY A 489 41.08 -20.64 3.39
CA GLY A 489 42.45 -20.97 3.76
C GLY A 489 43.56 -20.11 3.17
N VAL A 490 43.32 -19.39 2.06
CA VAL A 490 44.29 -18.54 1.36
C VAL A 490 43.77 -17.11 1.12
N GLU A 491 42.50 -16.94 0.83
CA GLU A 491 41.89 -15.64 0.61
C GLU A 491 40.67 -15.44 1.52
N THR A 492 40.57 -14.24 2.12
CA THR A 492 39.40 -13.84 2.89
C THR A 492 38.43 -13.11 1.96
N SER A 493 37.34 -13.76 1.60
CA SER A 493 36.22 -13.15 0.90
C SER A 493 35.09 -12.78 1.88
N TYR A 494 34.25 -11.82 1.53
CA TYR A 494 33.09 -11.43 2.33
C TYR A 494 31.82 -11.77 1.58
N ARG A 495 30.91 -12.45 2.26
CA ARG A 495 29.55 -12.72 1.78
C ARG A 495 28.57 -11.77 2.47
N VAL A 496 27.75 -11.10 1.68
CA VAL A 496 26.65 -10.30 2.20
C VAL A 496 25.37 -11.13 2.14
N PRO A 497 24.62 -11.31 3.25
CA PRO A 497 23.34 -12.00 3.22
C PRO A 497 22.36 -11.32 2.26
N VAL A 498 21.78 -12.08 1.34
CA VAL A 498 20.80 -11.61 0.35
C VAL A 498 19.53 -12.41 0.49
N PHE A 499 18.39 -11.74 0.43
CA PHE A 499 17.07 -12.33 0.62
C PHE A 499 16.22 -12.14 -0.63
N ASP A 500 15.36 -13.12 -0.90
CA ASP A 500 14.28 -13.00 -1.84
C ASP A 500 12.98 -12.66 -1.08
N LEU A 501 12.06 -11.99 -1.75
CA LEU A 501 10.79 -11.61 -1.16
C LEU A 501 9.66 -12.31 -1.88
N GLU A 502 8.77 -12.92 -1.12
CA GLU A 502 7.49 -13.42 -1.59
C GLU A 502 6.39 -12.56 -0.98
N ILE A 503 5.58 -11.96 -1.84
CA ILE A 503 4.46 -11.13 -1.41
C ILE A 503 3.17 -11.94 -1.54
N SER A 504 2.47 -12.07 -0.43
CA SER A 504 1.16 -12.72 -0.38
C SER A 504 0.08 -11.72 -0.01
N ALA A 505 -1.17 -11.98 -0.45
CA ALA A 505 -2.30 -11.19 0.00
C ALA A 505 -2.63 -11.50 1.46
N GLN A 506 -2.70 -10.50 2.31
CA GLN A 506 -3.31 -10.63 3.63
C GLN A 506 -4.84 -10.68 3.43
N GLN A 507 -5.38 -11.89 3.29
CA GLN A 507 -6.80 -12.07 3.06
C GLN A 507 -7.57 -11.94 4.39
N GLU A 508 -8.11 -10.78 4.66
CA GLU A 508 -9.10 -10.53 5.73
C GLU A 508 -10.54 -10.77 5.25
N ASN A 509 -10.77 -11.74 4.37
CA ASN A 509 -12.13 -12.02 3.91
C ASN A 509 -12.90 -12.75 5.03
N PRO A 510 -14.01 -12.18 5.57
CA PRO A 510 -14.83 -12.83 6.62
C PRO A 510 -15.34 -14.21 6.21
N TYR A 511 -15.59 -14.43 4.91
CA TYR A 511 -16.02 -15.73 4.39
C TYR A 511 -14.92 -16.79 4.51
N LYS A 512 -13.64 -16.44 4.30
CA LYS A 512 -12.52 -17.36 4.51
C LYS A 512 -12.34 -17.73 5.99
N THR A 513 -12.58 -16.81 6.90
CA THR A 513 -12.56 -17.11 8.34
C THR A 513 -13.65 -18.13 8.69
N MET A 514 -14.84 -18.03 8.08
CA MET A 514 -15.91 -19.04 8.25
C MET A 514 -15.50 -20.37 7.63
N GLU A 515 -14.88 -20.36 6.47
CA GLU A 515 -14.39 -21.57 5.76
C GLU A 515 -13.28 -22.27 6.55
N TYR A 516 -12.31 -21.51 7.09
CA TYR A 516 -11.27 -22.03 7.99
C TYR A 516 -11.86 -22.61 9.30
N ASN A 517 -12.86 -21.94 9.87
CA ASN A 517 -13.54 -22.46 11.05
C ASN A 517 -14.31 -23.75 10.74
N GLN A 518 -14.94 -23.86 9.57
CA GLN A 518 -15.59 -25.10 9.11
C GLN A 518 -14.56 -26.19 8.85
N LEU A 519 -13.44 -25.87 8.19
CA LEU A 519 -12.35 -26.81 7.96
C LEU A 519 -11.76 -27.32 9.29
N ALA A 520 -11.49 -26.43 10.24
CA ALA A 520 -10.99 -26.80 11.57
C ALA A 520 -11.96 -27.74 12.31
N LEU A 521 -13.27 -27.46 12.22
CA LEU A 521 -14.30 -28.33 12.79
C LEU A 521 -14.36 -29.69 12.08
N GLN A 522 -14.22 -29.72 10.75
CA GLN A 522 -14.18 -30.98 9.99
C GLN A 522 -12.93 -31.80 10.34
N LEU A 523 -11.75 -31.17 10.41
CA LEU A 523 -10.51 -31.85 10.82
C LEU A 523 -10.63 -32.43 12.24
N PHE A 524 -11.25 -31.68 13.16
CA PHE A 524 -11.53 -32.18 14.51
C PHE A 524 -12.51 -33.35 14.50
N GLN A 525 -13.57 -33.30 13.71
CA GLN A 525 -14.56 -34.36 13.58
C GLN A 525 -13.97 -35.63 12.94
N MET A 526 -13.07 -35.50 11.96
CA MET A 526 -12.35 -36.61 11.34
C MET A 526 -11.29 -37.24 12.28
N GLY A 527 -11.03 -36.61 13.44
CA GLY A 527 -10.08 -37.13 14.41
C GLY A 527 -8.62 -36.84 14.06
N PHE A 528 -8.32 -35.82 13.25
CA PHE A 528 -6.96 -35.44 12.84
C PHE A 528 -6.05 -35.06 14.01
N PHE A 529 -6.63 -34.60 15.11
CA PHE A 529 -5.90 -34.27 16.34
C PHE A 529 -5.77 -35.46 17.30
N ARG A 530 -6.16 -36.69 16.87
CA ARG A 530 -5.93 -37.90 17.64
C ARG A 530 -4.49 -38.36 17.47
N GLU A 531 -3.90 -38.80 18.56
CA GLU A 531 -2.50 -39.21 18.63
C GLU A 531 -2.16 -40.41 17.70
N ASP A 532 -3.09 -41.32 17.51
CA ASP A 532 -2.97 -42.51 16.64
C ASP A 532 -2.99 -42.15 15.14
N MET A 533 -3.58 -41.01 14.77
CA MET A 533 -3.71 -40.54 13.38
C MET A 533 -2.69 -39.49 12.99
N ALA A 534 -1.81 -39.06 13.90
CA ALA A 534 -0.89 -37.94 13.71
C ALA A 534 0.01 -38.04 12.46
N PRO A 535 0.59 -39.19 12.05
CA PRO A 535 1.40 -39.28 10.83
C PRO A 535 0.59 -39.05 9.55
N GLN A 536 -0.67 -39.53 9.54
CA GLN A 536 -1.57 -39.36 8.40
C GLN A 536 -2.11 -37.92 8.34
N ALA A 537 -2.40 -37.32 9.50
CA ALA A 537 -2.82 -35.96 9.64
C ALA A 537 -1.74 -34.99 9.14
N LEU A 538 -0.47 -35.18 9.50
CA LEU A 538 0.64 -34.35 9.02
C LEU A 538 0.77 -34.39 7.49
N ARG A 539 0.68 -35.60 6.88
CA ARG A 539 0.73 -35.72 5.42
C ARG A 539 -0.47 -35.07 4.71
N CYS A 540 -1.65 -35.17 5.29
CA CYS A 540 -2.83 -34.51 4.74
C CYS A 540 -2.73 -32.98 4.87
N LEU A 541 -2.23 -32.48 6.01
CA LEU A 541 -2.02 -31.05 6.23
C LEU A 541 -0.90 -30.48 5.34
N GLU A 542 0.10 -31.28 4.97
CA GLU A 542 1.12 -30.88 3.99
C GLU A 542 0.53 -30.58 2.61
N LEU A 543 -0.54 -31.26 2.21
CA LEU A 543 -1.24 -31.04 0.94
C LEU A 543 -2.28 -29.91 0.99
N MET A 544 -2.61 -29.40 2.18
CA MET A 544 -3.57 -28.32 2.37
C MET A 544 -2.84 -26.98 2.49
N ASP A 545 -3.48 -25.91 2.05
CA ASP A 545 -3.00 -24.54 2.24
C ASP A 545 -4.01 -23.75 3.09
N PHE A 546 -3.59 -23.35 4.30
CA PHE A 546 -4.38 -22.52 5.22
C PHE A 546 -3.50 -21.76 6.21
N LYS A 547 -4.03 -20.67 6.72
CA LYS A 547 -3.31 -19.79 7.67
C LYS A 547 -2.93 -20.54 8.96
N ASN A 548 -1.68 -20.39 9.42
CA ASN A 548 -1.10 -21.06 10.59
C ASN A 548 -0.91 -22.59 10.44
N LYS A 549 -0.82 -23.09 9.23
CA LYS A 549 -0.54 -24.52 8.93
C LYS A 549 0.67 -25.04 9.71
N ASP A 550 1.79 -24.29 9.68
CA ASP A 550 3.03 -24.70 10.36
C ASP A 550 2.88 -24.80 11.86
N LEU A 551 2.08 -23.91 12.47
CA LEU A 551 1.79 -23.96 13.91
C LEU A 551 0.99 -25.22 14.28
N VAL A 552 -0.02 -25.57 13.47
CA VAL A 552 -0.81 -26.78 13.67
C VAL A 552 0.05 -28.03 13.47
N MET A 553 0.88 -28.06 12.44
CA MET A 553 1.83 -29.16 12.20
C MET A 553 2.85 -29.30 13.33
N ALA A 554 3.37 -28.17 13.83
CA ALA A 554 4.30 -28.17 14.98
C ALA A 554 3.64 -28.70 16.26
N MET A 555 2.39 -28.32 16.54
CA MET A 555 1.65 -28.85 17.69
C MET A 555 1.43 -30.38 17.59
N ILE A 556 1.09 -30.90 16.40
CA ILE A 556 0.92 -32.33 16.19
C ILE A 556 2.27 -33.06 16.33
N ARG A 557 3.37 -32.52 15.78
CA ARG A 557 4.72 -33.08 15.93
C ARG A 557 5.18 -33.10 17.38
N ASN A 558 4.96 -32.03 18.13
CA ASN A 558 5.32 -31.95 19.56
C ASN A 558 4.52 -32.98 20.39
N GLY A 559 3.23 -33.14 20.09
CA GLY A 559 2.41 -34.18 20.70
C GLY A 559 2.96 -35.59 20.44
N GLN A 560 3.41 -35.89 19.22
CA GLN A 560 4.06 -37.15 18.88
C GLN A 560 5.38 -37.37 19.65
N THR A 561 6.21 -36.35 19.77
CA THR A 561 7.49 -36.44 20.46
C THR A 561 7.28 -36.75 21.95
N GLN A 562 6.36 -36.07 22.60
CA GLN A 562 6.01 -36.32 24.00
C GLN A 562 5.47 -37.74 24.19
N GLN A 563 4.66 -38.24 23.26
CA GLN A 563 4.13 -39.60 23.34
C GLN A 563 5.21 -40.67 23.15
N MET A 564 6.14 -40.47 22.20
CA MET A 564 7.28 -41.37 22.03
C MET A 564 8.15 -41.40 23.29
N GLU A 565 8.34 -40.25 23.93
CA GLU A 565 9.12 -40.14 25.17
C GLU A 565 8.41 -40.89 26.34
N ILE A 566 7.11 -40.70 26.46
CA ILE A 566 6.29 -41.46 27.43
C ILE A 566 6.33 -42.94 27.16
N GLN A 567 6.27 -43.40 25.91
CA GLN A 567 6.38 -44.83 25.56
C GLN A 567 7.78 -45.37 25.86
N GLN A 568 8.84 -44.64 25.56
CA GLN A 568 10.21 -45.02 25.91
C GLN A 568 10.42 -45.11 27.43
N LEU A 569 9.90 -44.15 28.17
CA LEU A 569 9.97 -44.16 29.63
C LEU A 569 9.20 -45.34 30.20
N ARG A 570 8.02 -45.67 29.66
CA ARG A 570 7.25 -46.86 30.04
C ARG A 570 8.01 -48.14 29.75
N GLN A 571 8.66 -48.27 28.59
CA GLN A 571 9.49 -49.42 28.25
C GLN A 571 10.68 -49.58 29.19
N ARG A 572 11.38 -48.48 29.48
CA ARG A 572 12.48 -48.50 30.45
C ARG A 572 12.05 -48.88 31.85
N LEU A 573 10.88 -48.43 32.27
CA LEU A 573 10.30 -48.74 33.57
C LEU A 573 9.89 -50.22 33.66
N MET A 574 9.32 -50.77 32.59
CA MET A 574 9.00 -52.22 32.50
C MET A 574 10.28 -53.09 32.50
N GLN A 575 11.33 -52.68 31.79
CA GLN A 575 12.64 -53.34 31.80
C GLN A 575 13.27 -53.32 33.19
N ALA A 576 13.25 -52.15 33.85
CA ALA A 576 13.76 -52.02 35.20
C ALA A 576 12.96 -52.88 36.20
N ALA A 577 11.63 -52.91 36.08
CA ALA A 577 10.80 -53.76 36.91
C ALA A 577 11.09 -55.27 36.69
N ALA A 578 11.33 -55.70 35.44
CA ALA A 578 11.70 -57.08 35.13
C ALA A 578 13.07 -57.46 35.72
N VAL A 579 14.06 -56.55 35.72
CA VAL A 579 15.36 -56.78 36.38
C VAL A 579 15.20 -56.87 37.89
N VAL A 580 14.36 -56.05 38.51
CA VAL A 580 14.07 -56.10 39.96
C VAL A 580 13.36 -57.42 40.32
N ASP A 581 12.42 -57.88 39.48
CA ASP A 581 11.73 -59.15 39.68
C ASP A 581 12.70 -60.36 39.62
N GLN A 582 13.70 -60.31 38.71
CA GLN A 582 14.76 -61.35 38.66
C GLN A 582 15.65 -61.35 39.89
N VAL A 583 15.93 -60.19 40.49
CA VAL A 583 16.86 -60.07 41.63
C VAL A 583 16.18 -60.30 42.97
N LYS A 584 14.92 -59.88 43.12
CA LYS A 584 14.17 -59.93 44.39
C LYS A 584 13.00 -60.92 44.43
N GLY A 585 12.68 -61.62 43.32
CA GLY A 585 11.54 -62.54 43.24
C GLY A 585 10.18 -61.89 43.43
N THR A 586 10.06 -60.60 43.06
CA THR A 586 8.82 -59.83 43.13
C THR A 586 8.05 -59.93 41.81
N HIS A 587 6.76 -59.64 41.78
CA HIS A 587 5.91 -59.64 40.55
C HIS A 587 5.57 -58.21 40.14
N LEU A 588 6.51 -57.27 40.28
CA LEU A 588 6.30 -55.84 40.03
C LEU A 588 5.99 -55.53 38.57
N ALA A 589 6.62 -56.20 37.61
CA ALA A 589 6.36 -56.05 36.18
C ALA A 589 4.94 -56.45 35.79
N GLN A 590 4.41 -57.50 36.39
CA GLN A 590 3.03 -57.95 36.19
C GLN A 590 2.01 -56.97 36.80
N GLN A 591 2.29 -56.42 37.98
CA GLN A 591 1.44 -55.42 38.61
C GLN A 591 1.39 -54.12 37.79
N LEU A 592 2.54 -53.60 37.34
CA LEU A 592 2.60 -52.43 36.47
C LEU A 592 1.89 -52.65 35.13
N ALA A 593 2.00 -53.85 34.52
CA ALA A 593 1.29 -54.18 33.29
C ALA A 593 -0.25 -54.19 33.49
N GLN A 594 -0.71 -54.69 34.63
CA GLN A 594 -2.15 -54.68 34.98
C GLN A 594 -2.68 -53.27 35.26
N GLU A 595 -1.92 -52.43 35.96
CA GLU A 595 -2.27 -51.04 36.21
C GLU A 595 -2.33 -50.23 34.92
N TYR A 596 -1.38 -50.40 34.01
CA TYR A 596 -1.42 -49.75 32.70
C TYR A 596 -2.59 -50.19 31.82
N ALA A 597 -2.93 -51.50 31.84
CA ALA A 597 -4.09 -52.01 31.12
C ALA A 597 -5.41 -51.47 31.70
N ALA A 598 -5.51 -51.35 33.03
CA ALA A 598 -6.66 -50.75 33.69
C ALA A 598 -6.79 -49.22 33.39
N ALA A 599 -5.69 -48.48 33.40
CA ALA A 599 -5.65 -47.06 33.07
C ALA A 599 -6.05 -46.83 31.60
N GLN A 600 -5.61 -47.66 30.66
CA GLN A 600 -6.02 -47.57 29.25
C GLN A 600 -7.51 -47.87 29.05
N LYS A 601 -8.09 -48.84 29.79
CA LYS A 601 -9.53 -49.11 29.76
C LYS A 601 -10.36 -47.95 30.30
N ASN A 602 -9.91 -47.32 31.37
CA ASN A 602 -10.57 -46.16 31.97
C ASN A 602 -10.50 -44.93 31.06
N ALA A 603 -9.38 -44.66 30.38
CA ALA A 603 -9.21 -43.59 29.41
C ALA A 603 -10.13 -43.78 28.17
N LYS A 604 -10.25 -45.02 27.66
CA LYS A 604 -11.19 -45.34 26.57
C LYS A 604 -12.67 -45.25 27.01
N GLY A 605 -12.99 -45.58 28.24
CA GLY A 605 -14.33 -45.45 28.82
C GLY A 605 -14.77 -43.99 29.01
N SER A 606 -13.87 -43.12 29.48
CA SER A 606 -14.16 -41.70 29.65
C SER A 606 -14.32 -40.97 28.32
N ALA A 607 -13.53 -41.31 27.30
CA ALA A 607 -13.67 -40.76 25.96
C ALA A 607 -14.99 -41.14 25.28
N TRP A 608 -15.47 -42.36 25.55
CA TRP A 608 -16.76 -42.85 25.04
C TRP A 608 -17.96 -42.18 25.75
N GLN A 609 -17.86 -41.87 27.05
CA GLN A 609 -18.87 -41.12 27.79
C GLN A 609 -18.90 -39.64 27.39
N ALA A 610 -17.76 -39.01 27.14
CA ALA A 610 -17.68 -37.64 26.64
C ALA A 610 -18.31 -37.50 25.23
N GLY A 611 -18.10 -38.49 24.35
CA GLY A 611 -18.75 -38.56 23.04
C GLY A 611 -20.27 -38.71 23.11
N LYS A 612 -20.79 -39.48 24.07
CA LYS A 612 -22.23 -39.63 24.29
C LYS A 612 -22.89 -38.37 24.88
N LEU A 613 -22.24 -37.70 25.81
CA LEU A 613 -22.74 -36.45 26.38
C LEU A 613 -22.87 -35.35 25.32
N SER A 614 -21.91 -35.24 24.41
CA SER A 614 -21.97 -34.26 23.33
C SER A 614 -23.08 -34.56 22.30
N SER A 615 -23.41 -35.83 22.05
CA SER A 615 -24.51 -36.21 21.16
C SER A 615 -25.89 -35.94 21.77
N VAL A 616 -26.04 -36.15 23.08
CA VAL A 616 -27.28 -35.87 23.82
C VAL A 616 -27.54 -34.37 23.95
N GLU A 617 -26.50 -33.55 24.11
CA GLU A 617 -26.64 -32.09 24.10
C GLU A 617 -27.01 -31.52 22.74
N ARG A 618 -26.50 -32.10 21.64
CA ARG A 618 -26.91 -31.73 20.27
C ARG A 618 -28.38 -32.04 20.03
N THR A 619 -28.84 -33.21 20.44
CA THR A 619 -30.26 -33.58 20.31
C THR A 619 -31.17 -32.66 21.13
N ARG A 620 -30.74 -32.26 22.33
CA ARG A 620 -31.48 -31.29 23.16
C ARG A 620 -31.49 -29.84 22.58
N ARG A 621 -30.44 -29.42 21.89
CA ARG A 621 -30.42 -28.13 21.21
C ARG A 621 -31.32 -28.11 19.98
N SER A 622 -31.27 -29.12 19.12
CA SER A 622 -32.12 -29.22 17.93
C SER A 622 -33.62 -29.32 18.29
N THR A 623 -33.98 -30.00 19.42
CA THR A 623 -35.36 -30.03 19.90
C THR A 623 -35.82 -28.72 20.52
N ARG A 624 -34.91 -27.89 21.10
CA ARG A 624 -35.26 -26.57 21.61
C ARG A 624 -35.43 -25.50 20.51
N GLU A 625 -34.71 -25.64 19.39
CA GLU A 625 -34.89 -24.76 18.23
C GLU A 625 -36.15 -25.08 17.43
N ALA A 626 -36.58 -26.36 17.40
CA ALA A 626 -37.81 -26.78 16.73
C ALA A 626 -39.11 -26.37 17.46
N VAL A 627 -39.04 -25.96 18.73
CA VAL A 627 -40.20 -25.61 19.59
C VAL A 627 -40.34 -24.10 19.82
N ARG A 628 -39.64 -23.24 19.09
CA ARG A 628 -39.91 -21.78 19.13
C ARG A 628 -41.05 -21.44 18.15
N PRO A 629 -42.21 -20.96 18.59
CA PRO A 629 -43.25 -20.46 17.70
C PRO A 629 -42.79 -19.21 16.98
N ARG A 630 -43.16 -19.10 15.71
CA ARG A 630 -42.89 -17.93 14.82
C ARG A 630 -43.60 -16.68 15.32
#